data_0b5dd203208c1b15002681679f7de51e
#
_entry.id   0b5dd203208c1b15002681679f7de51e
#
_cell.length_a   1.000
_cell.length_b   1.000
_cell.length_c   1.000
_cell.angle_alpha   90.00
_cell.angle_beta   90.00
_cell.angle_gamma   90.00
#
_symmetry.space_group_name_H-M   'P 1'
#
loop_
_entity.id
_entity.type
_entity.pdbx_description
1 polymer ?
#
loop_
_entity_poly.entity_id
_entity_poly.type
_entity_poly.pdbx_seq_one_letter_code
_entity_poly.pdbx_strand_id
1 'polypeptide(L)'
;MAQWLVAANVVRPIQTADRDVGRILDRAFVLSDPHAPAPTGTPVARYRSLARFQADVQGGAIHKAFRWVLYDPESWADTPVAEQVDPCAAMQSFGQLAHSMGYRVILTPARDLAMVPNTAVRKQAGENISGWYLRTGIAGCAGRHADVIDIQAQALTLDQEVYTAFVEQASAQALAANPFAIRLSGVSTRYGTAEQMAAVARAVDVDGYWLNVPGPNPDFAKAVAFLQIMAA
;
A
#
# COMPACT_ATOMS: atom_id res chain seq x y z
N MET A 1 8.05 7.10 -15.64
CA MET A 1 6.83 6.26 -15.77
C MET A 1 6.44 5.86 -14.36
N ALA A 2 5.18 6.07 -13.97
CA ALA A 2 4.72 5.78 -12.61
C ALA A 2 4.82 4.27 -12.28
N GLN A 3 5.21 3.95 -11.04
CA GLN A 3 5.21 2.59 -10.52
C GLN A 3 3.78 2.21 -10.11
N TRP A 4 3.35 1.00 -10.43
CA TRP A 4 2.01 0.51 -10.08
C TRP A 4 2.09 -0.63 -9.07
N LEU A 5 1.12 -0.68 -8.16
CA LEU A 5 0.87 -1.77 -7.24
C LEU A 5 -0.58 -2.23 -7.42
N VAL A 6 -0.81 -3.51 -7.67
CA VAL A 6 -2.15 -4.09 -7.91
C VAL A 6 -2.25 -5.49 -7.34
N ALA A 7 -3.46 -5.95 -7.06
CA ALA A 7 -3.70 -7.36 -6.70
C ALA A 7 -3.67 -8.26 -7.96
N ALA A 8 -3.20 -9.49 -7.84
CA ALA A 8 -3.05 -10.43 -8.95
C ALA A 8 -4.37 -10.70 -9.71
N ASN A 9 -5.49 -10.74 -8.99
CA ASN A 9 -6.81 -10.95 -9.58
C ASN A 9 -7.32 -9.77 -10.41
N VAL A 10 -6.64 -8.62 -10.37
CA VAL A 10 -7.00 -7.38 -11.10
C VAL A 10 -6.32 -7.33 -12.48
N VAL A 11 -5.11 -7.88 -12.62
CA VAL A 11 -4.27 -7.73 -13.83
C VAL A 11 -4.96 -8.29 -15.06
N ARG A 12 -5.33 -9.57 -15.04
CA ARG A 12 -5.92 -10.23 -16.22
C ARG A 12 -7.26 -9.62 -16.67
N PRO A 13 -8.21 -9.30 -15.79
CA PRO A 13 -9.44 -8.61 -16.17
C PRO A 13 -9.18 -7.27 -16.88
N ILE A 14 -8.25 -6.45 -16.38
CA ILE A 14 -7.89 -5.17 -17.01
C ILE A 14 -7.26 -5.41 -18.40
N GLN A 15 -6.30 -6.34 -18.51
CA GLN A 15 -5.65 -6.69 -19.79
C GLN A 15 -6.62 -7.26 -20.82
N THR A 16 -7.68 -7.94 -20.37
CA THR A 16 -8.73 -8.47 -21.24
C THR A 16 -9.69 -7.36 -21.71
N ALA A 17 -10.00 -6.38 -20.84
CA ALA A 17 -10.90 -5.29 -21.15
C ALA A 17 -10.23 -4.25 -22.08
N ASP A 18 -8.96 -3.95 -21.87
CA ASP A 18 -8.16 -3.04 -22.69
C ASP A 18 -6.67 -3.48 -22.65
N ARG A 19 -6.20 -4.01 -23.80
CA ARG A 19 -4.83 -4.54 -23.88
C ARG A 19 -3.75 -3.47 -23.79
N ASP A 20 -3.99 -2.30 -24.35
CA ASP A 20 -2.99 -1.23 -24.39
C ASP A 20 -2.82 -0.61 -23.00
N VAL A 21 -3.91 -0.36 -22.31
CA VAL A 21 -3.91 0.05 -20.89
C VAL A 21 -3.34 -1.06 -20.00
N GLY A 22 -3.69 -2.31 -20.28
CA GLY A 22 -3.17 -3.45 -19.52
C GLY A 22 -1.65 -3.59 -19.54
N ARG A 23 -0.97 -3.10 -20.60
CA ARG A 23 0.51 -3.08 -20.67
C ARG A 23 1.16 -2.18 -19.63
N ILE A 24 0.45 -1.19 -19.08
CA ILE A 24 0.91 -0.37 -17.97
C ILE A 24 1.23 -1.26 -16.76
N LEU A 25 0.49 -2.36 -16.60
CA LEU A 25 0.63 -3.29 -15.49
C LEU A 25 1.70 -4.38 -15.72
N ASP A 26 2.33 -4.47 -16.88
CA ASP A 26 3.34 -5.50 -17.18
C ASP A 26 4.58 -5.41 -16.25
N ARG A 27 4.84 -4.22 -15.70
CA ARG A 27 5.92 -3.97 -14.74
C ARG A 27 5.42 -3.63 -13.33
N ALA A 28 4.11 -3.78 -13.10
CA ALA A 28 3.54 -3.50 -11.79
C ALA A 28 4.06 -4.47 -10.72
N PHE A 29 4.10 -4.00 -9.49
CA PHE A 29 4.11 -4.87 -8.32
C PHE A 29 2.76 -5.59 -8.25
N VAL A 30 2.77 -6.92 -8.26
CA VAL A 30 1.55 -7.74 -8.30
C VAL A 30 1.44 -8.54 -7.02
N LEU A 31 0.49 -8.13 -6.17
CA LEU A 31 0.22 -8.75 -4.87
C LEU A 31 -0.41 -10.12 -5.03
N SER A 32 0.17 -11.12 -4.40
CA SER A 32 -0.32 -12.49 -4.42
C SER A 32 -0.15 -13.17 -3.06
N ASP A 33 -0.83 -14.30 -2.89
CA ASP A 33 -0.59 -15.21 -1.78
C ASP A 33 0.86 -15.72 -1.82
N PRO A 34 1.60 -15.73 -0.71
CA PRO A 34 3.01 -16.17 -0.66
C PRO A 34 3.23 -17.63 -1.07
N HIS A 35 2.20 -18.46 -0.99
CA HIS A 35 2.25 -19.88 -1.34
C HIS A 35 1.79 -20.18 -2.76
N ALA A 36 1.14 -19.21 -3.43
CA ALA A 36 0.68 -19.36 -4.80
C ALA A 36 1.83 -19.26 -5.81
N PRO A 37 1.67 -19.82 -7.02
CA PRO A 37 2.57 -19.53 -8.14
C PRO A 37 2.65 -18.01 -8.38
N ALA A 38 3.86 -17.53 -8.68
CA ALA A 38 4.07 -16.11 -8.90
C ALA A 38 3.27 -15.60 -10.12
N PRO A 39 2.56 -14.47 -9.99
CA PRO A 39 1.86 -13.85 -11.10
C PRO A 39 2.85 -13.24 -12.12
N THR A 40 2.33 -12.85 -13.28
CA THR A 40 3.06 -11.98 -14.22
C THR A 40 3.28 -10.59 -13.63
N GLY A 41 4.32 -9.89 -14.08
CA GLY A 41 4.77 -8.62 -13.48
C GLY A 41 5.86 -8.85 -12.43
N THR A 42 5.99 -7.94 -11.50
CA THR A 42 6.90 -8.07 -10.34
C THR A 42 6.14 -8.71 -9.18
N PRO A 43 6.33 -10.01 -8.90
CA PRO A 43 5.53 -10.71 -7.89
C PRO A 43 5.90 -10.24 -6.48
N VAL A 44 4.87 -9.96 -5.66
CA VAL A 44 4.98 -9.52 -4.28
C VAL A 44 4.16 -10.42 -3.37
N ALA A 45 4.80 -11.07 -2.41
CA ALA A 45 4.11 -11.87 -1.40
C ALA A 45 3.47 -10.95 -0.35
N ARG A 46 2.13 -10.99 -0.22
CA ARG A 46 1.38 -10.10 0.69
C ARG A 46 1.17 -10.75 2.04
N TYR A 47 1.50 -10.02 3.08
CA TYR A 47 1.25 -10.36 4.48
C TYR A 47 0.43 -9.27 5.18
N ARG A 48 -0.46 -9.70 6.07
CA ARG A 48 -1.24 -8.86 6.97
C ARG A 48 -0.81 -9.03 8.43
N SER A 49 0.12 -9.94 8.67
CA SER A 49 0.65 -10.27 9.99
C SER A 49 2.15 -10.56 9.91
N LEU A 50 2.92 -9.93 10.78
CA LEU A 50 4.33 -10.22 11.01
C LEU A 50 4.51 -11.68 11.48
N ALA A 51 3.66 -12.14 12.41
CA ALA A 51 3.73 -13.50 12.93
C ALA A 51 3.58 -14.55 11.81
N ARG A 52 2.67 -14.31 10.84
CA ARG A 52 2.52 -15.18 9.66
C ARG A 52 3.76 -15.16 8.78
N PHE A 53 4.31 -13.98 8.51
CA PHE A 53 5.55 -13.86 7.73
C PHE A 53 6.71 -14.61 8.40
N GLN A 54 6.89 -14.46 9.72
CA GLN A 54 7.91 -15.18 10.49
C GLN A 54 7.76 -16.69 10.35
N ALA A 55 6.54 -17.21 10.50
CA ALA A 55 6.25 -18.63 10.33
C ALA A 55 6.59 -19.15 8.94
N ASP A 56 6.22 -18.40 7.89
CA ASP A 56 6.48 -18.78 6.49
C ASP A 56 7.99 -18.74 6.16
N VAL A 57 8.74 -17.76 6.71
CA VAL A 57 10.21 -17.71 6.59
C VAL A 57 10.85 -18.90 7.28
N GLN A 58 10.47 -19.22 8.52
CA GLN A 58 10.99 -20.35 9.28
C GLN A 58 10.68 -21.70 8.61
N GLY A 59 9.48 -21.82 8.03
CA GLY A 59 9.03 -23.02 7.33
C GLY A 59 9.54 -23.14 5.90
N GLY A 60 10.19 -22.12 5.34
CA GLY A 60 10.58 -22.08 3.92
C GLY A 60 9.39 -22.14 2.97
N ALA A 61 8.22 -21.61 3.40
CA ALA A 61 6.97 -21.75 2.70
C ALA A 61 6.75 -20.71 1.58
N ILE A 62 7.55 -19.65 1.56
CA ILE A 62 7.43 -18.58 0.55
C ILE A 62 7.91 -19.11 -0.80
N HIS A 63 7.05 -19.03 -1.81
CA HIS A 63 7.42 -19.50 -3.15
C HIS A 63 8.67 -18.76 -3.67
N LYS A 64 9.65 -19.50 -4.18
CA LYS A 64 10.99 -19.03 -4.55
C LYS A 64 11.07 -17.92 -5.60
N ALA A 65 9.99 -17.65 -6.33
CA ALA A 65 9.95 -16.58 -7.31
C ALA A 65 9.72 -15.20 -6.71
N PHE A 66 9.24 -15.12 -5.48
CA PHE A 66 9.10 -13.81 -4.80
C PHE A 66 10.47 -13.26 -4.41
N ARG A 67 10.67 -11.98 -4.70
CA ARG A 67 11.81 -11.17 -4.26
C ARG A 67 11.35 -9.96 -3.46
N TRP A 68 10.04 -9.73 -3.46
CA TRP A 68 9.38 -8.65 -2.75
C TRP A 68 8.36 -9.24 -1.79
N VAL A 69 8.31 -8.65 -0.61
CA VAL A 69 7.29 -8.93 0.40
C VAL A 69 6.59 -7.63 0.77
N LEU A 70 5.29 -7.71 0.99
CA LEU A 70 4.50 -6.56 1.43
C LEU A 70 3.87 -6.88 2.79
N TYR A 71 3.97 -5.93 3.71
CA TYR A 71 3.26 -5.97 4.98
C TYR A 71 2.21 -4.85 5.03
N ASP A 72 0.97 -5.25 5.22
CA ASP A 72 -0.24 -4.45 5.15
C ASP A 72 -0.98 -4.47 6.50
N PRO A 73 -0.42 -3.79 7.52
CA PRO A 73 -1.05 -3.72 8.83
C PRO A 73 -2.21 -2.72 8.83
N GLU A 74 -3.38 -3.19 9.28
CA GLU A 74 -4.59 -2.39 9.46
C GLU A 74 -5.25 -2.74 10.80
N SER A 75 -6.21 -1.92 11.25
CA SER A 75 -7.03 -2.19 12.44
C SER A 75 -8.14 -3.20 12.13
N TRP A 76 -7.78 -4.41 11.77
CA TRP A 76 -8.66 -5.53 11.46
C TRP A 76 -8.22 -6.85 12.10
N ALA A 77 -9.04 -7.92 11.94
CA ALA A 77 -8.77 -9.22 12.58
C ALA A 77 -7.52 -9.94 12.03
N ASP A 78 -7.11 -9.65 10.78
CA ASP A 78 -5.98 -10.31 10.13
C ASP A 78 -4.62 -9.81 10.66
N THR A 79 -4.57 -8.60 11.25
CA THR A 79 -3.39 -8.07 11.94
C THR A 79 -3.52 -8.31 13.43
N PRO A 80 -2.62 -9.05 14.08
CA PRO A 80 -2.65 -9.29 15.51
C PRO A 80 -2.68 -7.98 16.33
N VAL A 81 -3.42 -7.95 17.42
CA VAL A 81 -3.60 -6.75 18.26
C VAL A 81 -2.24 -6.17 18.72
N ALA A 82 -1.28 -7.01 19.07
CA ALA A 82 0.06 -6.55 19.45
C ALA A 82 0.77 -5.77 18.34
N GLU A 83 0.59 -6.18 17.08
CA GLU A 83 1.13 -5.50 15.90
C GLU A 83 0.39 -4.19 15.61
N GLN A 84 -0.93 -4.13 15.89
CA GLN A 84 -1.73 -2.91 15.75
C GLN A 84 -1.39 -1.85 16.80
N VAL A 85 -1.09 -2.27 18.04
CA VAL A 85 -0.77 -1.37 19.17
C VAL A 85 0.60 -0.72 18.99
N ASP A 86 1.58 -1.45 18.47
CA ASP A 86 2.90 -0.91 18.13
C ASP A 86 3.26 -1.25 16.68
N PRO A 87 2.61 -0.58 15.71
CA PRO A 87 2.86 -0.86 14.30
C PRO A 87 4.29 -0.52 13.87
N CYS A 88 4.95 0.39 14.59
CA CYS A 88 6.34 0.75 14.32
C CYS A 88 7.29 -0.41 14.62
N ALA A 89 7.18 -1.02 15.79
CA ALA A 89 7.99 -2.19 16.16
C ALA A 89 7.69 -3.39 15.23
N ALA A 90 6.42 -3.58 14.86
CA ALA A 90 6.04 -4.63 13.93
C ALA A 90 6.65 -4.42 12.53
N MET A 91 6.57 -3.20 11.97
CA MET A 91 7.17 -2.85 10.68
C MET A 91 8.71 -2.94 10.70
N GLN A 92 9.34 -2.50 11.80
CA GLN A 92 10.78 -2.66 11.99
C GLN A 92 11.19 -4.13 11.97
N SER A 93 10.50 -4.96 12.74
CA SER A 93 10.80 -6.40 12.81
C SER A 93 10.56 -7.10 11.47
N PHE A 94 9.47 -6.73 10.76
CA PHE A 94 9.18 -7.25 9.42
C PHE A 94 10.29 -6.86 8.43
N GLY A 95 10.64 -5.57 8.36
CA GLY A 95 11.66 -5.07 7.44
C GLY A 95 13.04 -5.68 7.70
N GLN A 96 13.47 -5.75 8.96
CA GLN A 96 14.75 -6.36 9.33
C GLN A 96 14.82 -7.84 8.94
N LEU A 97 13.78 -8.63 9.26
CA LEU A 97 13.72 -10.03 8.88
C LEU A 97 13.72 -10.21 7.37
N ALA A 98 12.88 -9.46 6.65
CA ALA A 98 12.80 -9.52 5.19
C ALA A 98 14.14 -9.22 4.51
N HIS A 99 14.78 -8.12 4.91
CA HIS A 99 16.09 -7.74 4.37
C HIS A 99 17.17 -8.77 4.69
N SER A 100 17.18 -9.35 5.90
CA SER A 100 18.13 -10.41 6.28
C SER A 100 17.98 -11.68 5.42
N MET A 101 16.76 -11.91 4.87
CA MET A 101 16.46 -13.02 3.97
C MET A 101 16.63 -12.65 2.48
N GLY A 102 17.09 -11.41 2.18
CA GLY A 102 17.31 -10.93 0.82
C GLY A 102 16.04 -10.50 0.07
N TYR A 103 14.93 -10.29 0.78
CA TYR A 103 13.72 -9.69 0.20
C TYR A 103 13.81 -8.17 0.21
N ARG A 104 13.15 -7.54 -0.76
CA ARG A 104 12.81 -6.12 -0.73
C ARG A 104 11.42 -5.93 -0.10
N VAL A 105 11.19 -4.78 0.52
CA VAL A 105 10.07 -4.55 1.41
C VAL A 105 9.16 -3.43 0.92
N ILE A 106 7.86 -3.74 0.85
CA ILE A 106 6.80 -2.74 0.72
C ILE A 106 6.03 -2.67 2.04
N LEU A 107 5.87 -1.48 2.62
CA LEU A 107 5.04 -1.26 3.80
C LEU A 107 3.84 -0.38 3.46
N THR A 108 2.66 -0.81 3.90
CA THR A 108 1.39 -0.14 3.59
C THR A 108 0.54 0.08 4.86
N PRO A 109 1.06 0.80 5.89
CA PRO A 109 0.32 0.98 7.14
C PRO A 109 -0.94 1.82 6.93
N ALA A 110 -2.09 1.27 7.35
CA ALA A 110 -3.36 1.95 7.22
C ALA A 110 -3.54 3.09 8.24
N ARG A 111 -4.32 4.11 7.87
CA ARG A 111 -4.61 5.27 8.74
C ARG A 111 -5.37 4.89 10.00
N ASP A 112 -6.17 3.83 9.97
CA ASP A 112 -6.98 3.37 11.09
C ASP A 112 -6.15 2.79 12.25
N LEU A 113 -4.88 2.47 12.02
CA LEU A 113 -3.94 2.12 13.09
C LEU A 113 -3.81 3.23 14.14
N ALA A 114 -4.02 4.49 13.77
CA ALA A 114 -4.07 5.60 14.72
C ALA A 114 -5.22 5.47 15.73
N MET A 115 -6.30 4.77 15.37
CA MET A 115 -7.50 4.62 16.21
C MET A 115 -7.40 3.44 17.20
N VAL A 116 -6.37 2.62 17.10
CA VAL A 116 -6.24 1.43 17.96
C VAL A 116 -6.08 1.87 19.42
N PRO A 117 -6.85 1.30 20.35
CA PRO A 117 -6.70 1.58 21.77
C PRO A 117 -5.28 1.25 22.25
N ASN A 118 -4.77 2.09 23.17
CA ASN A 118 -3.44 1.96 23.78
C ASN A 118 -2.24 2.34 22.88
N THR A 119 -2.47 2.98 21.73
CA THR A 119 -1.38 3.66 21.03
C THR A 119 -0.81 4.80 21.90
N ALA A 120 0.49 5.05 21.79
CA ALA A 120 1.18 6.08 22.59
C ALA A 120 0.66 7.51 22.32
N VAL A 121 0.10 7.76 21.14
CA VAL A 121 -0.37 9.06 20.69
C VAL A 121 -1.90 9.09 20.73
N ARG A 122 -2.47 9.86 21.66
CA ARG A 122 -3.93 10.01 21.77
C ARG A 122 -4.49 11.05 20.80
N LYS A 123 -5.72 10.81 20.34
CA LYS A 123 -6.46 11.76 19.50
C LYS A 123 -6.67 13.09 20.24
N GLN A 124 -6.46 14.20 19.54
CA GLN A 124 -6.77 15.55 20.04
C GLN A 124 -8.23 15.94 19.75
N ALA A 125 -8.78 16.87 20.51
CA ALA A 125 -10.13 17.37 20.28
C ALA A 125 -10.21 18.03 18.89
N GLY A 126 -11.24 17.66 18.11
CA GLY A 126 -11.44 18.19 16.74
C GLY A 126 -10.55 17.61 15.66
N GLU A 127 -9.59 16.75 16.01
CA GLU A 127 -8.67 16.15 15.06
C GLU A 127 -9.35 15.07 14.21
N ASN A 128 -9.10 15.04 12.90
CA ASN A 128 -9.52 13.94 12.03
C ASN A 128 -8.52 12.78 12.08
N ILE A 129 -8.89 11.64 11.49
CA ILE A 129 -8.04 10.41 11.48
C ILE A 129 -6.70 10.66 10.79
N SER A 130 -6.68 11.41 9.70
CA SER A 130 -5.46 11.71 8.94
C SER A 130 -4.46 12.53 9.75
N GLY A 131 -4.92 13.59 10.44
CA GLY A 131 -4.09 14.39 11.34
C GLY A 131 -3.54 13.55 12.49
N TRP A 132 -4.40 12.72 13.10
CA TRP A 132 -3.97 11.81 14.16
C TRP A 132 -2.89 10.83 13.66
N TYR A 133 -3.12 10.16 12.52
CA TYR A 133 -2.12 9.28 11.90
C TYR A 133 -0.78 9.99 11.68
N LEU A 134 -0.79 11.20 11.12
CA LEU A 134 0.44 11.97 10.88
C LEU A 134 1.19 12.26 12.18
N ARG A 135 0.49 12.56 13.28
CA ARG A 135 1.13 12.78 14.60
C ARG A 135 1.70 11.51 15.23
N THR A 136 1.22 10.33 14.83
CA THR A 136 1.84 9.07 15.32
C THR A 136 3.22 8.83 14.73
N GLY A 137 3.56 9.44 13.60
CA GLY A 137 4.82 9.22 12.89
C GLY A 137 4.91 7.85 12.19
N ILE A 138 3.79 7.14 12.04
CA ILE A 138 3.75 5.79 11.41
C ILE A 138 4.33 5.84 9.99
N ALA A 139 4.04 6.89 9.19
CA ALA A 139 4.60 7.02 7.83
C ALA A 139 6.13 7.14 7.83
N GLY A 140 6.71 7.92 8.77
CA GLY A 140 8.16 8.01 8.92
C GLY A 140 8.79 6.71 9.39
N CYS A 141 8.10 5.97 10.27
CA CYS A 141 8.55 4.66 10.69
C CYS A 141 8.55 3.67 9.52
N ALA A 142 7.49 3.62 8.72
CA ALA A 142 7.41 2.79 7.52
C ALA A 142 8.53 3.14 6.53
N GLY A 143 8.75 4.43 6.24
CA GLY A 143 9.83 4.88 5.35
C GLY A 143 11.21 4.37 5.77
N ARG A 144 11.49 4.35 7.08
CA ARG A 144 12.80 3.88 7.60
C ARG A 144 13.08 2.41 7.32
N HIS A 145 12.05 1.58 7.24
CA HIS A 145 12.18 0.12 7.18
C HIS A 145 11.71 -0.48 5.84
N ALA A 146 11.28 0.36 4.89
CA ALA A 146 10.79 -0.05 3.58
C ALA A 146 11.72 0.39 2.44
N ASP A 147 11.72 -0.38 1.35
CA ASP A 147 12.18 0.08 0.02
C ASP A 147 11.08 0.87 -0.69
N VAL A 148 9.82 0.50 -0.44
CA VAL A 148 8.62 1.15 -0.98
C VAL A 148 7.62 1.36 0.16
N ILE A 149 7.06 2.56 0.26
CA ILE A 149 5.91 2.84 1.14
C ILE A 149 4.68 3.16 0.30
N ASP A 150 3.53 2.57 0.61
CA ASP A 150 2.25 3.05 0.12
C ASP A 150 1.52 3.83 1.21
N ILE A 151 1.08 5.02 0.84
CA ILE A 151 0.29 5.91 1.68
C ILE A 151 -1.18 5.63 1.40
N GLN A 152 -1.85 4.92 2.31
CA GLN A 152 -3.24 4.52 2.15
C GLN A 152 -4.21 5.71 2.24
N ALA A 153 -4.33 6.47 1.14
CA ALA A 153 -5.17 7.66 1.01
C ALA A 153 -6.50 7.43 0.28
N GLN A 154 -6.78 6.20 -0.18
CA GLN A 154 -7.90 5.88 -1.07
C GLN A 154 -9.27 6.33 -0.57
N ALA A 155 -9.52 6.35 0.74
CA ALA A 155 -10.79 6.82 1.31
C ALA A 155 -10.94 8.35 1.30
N LEU A 156 -9.92 9.10 0.90
CA LEU A 156 -9.93 10.56 0.77
C LEU A 156 -10.18 11.03 -0.68
N THR A 157 -10.34 10.13 -1.64
CA THR A 157 -10.46 10.44 -3.09
C THR A 157 -11.57 11.45 -3.42
N LEU A 158 -12.60 11.58 -2.58
CA LEU A 158 -13.71 12.52 -2.79
C LEU A 158 -13.37 13.97 -2.39
N ASP A 159 -12.25 14.20 -1.71
CA ASP A 159 -11.78 15.51 -1.28
C ASP A 159 -10.30 15.66 -1.65
N GLN A 160 -10.07 16.30 -2.80
CA GLN A 160 -8.72 16.43 -3.37
C GLN A 160 -7.78 17.21 -2.45
N GLU A 161 -8.26 18.24 -1.77
CA GLU A 161 -7.43 19.06 -0.88
C GLU A 161 -6.96 18.22 0.33
N VAL A 162 -7.88 17.50 0.96
CA VAL A 162 -7.58 16.62 2.09
C VAL A 162 -6.68 15.45 1.66
N TYR A 163 -6.92 14.86 0.48
CA TYR A 163 -6.08 13.80 -0.08
C TYR A 163 -4.65 14.28 -0.28
N THR A 164 -4.51 15.41 -1.00
CA THR A 164 -3.19 15.99 -1.32
C THR A 164 -2.42 16.34 -0.06
N ALA A 165 -3.03 17.09 0.85
CA ALA A 165 -2.40 17.49 2.11
C ALA A 165 -1.94 16.29 2.95
N PHE A 166 -2.74 15.21 2.99
CA PHE A 166 -2.38 14.00 3.73
C PHE A 166 -1.21 13.26 3.07
N VAL A 167 -1.27 13.03 1.74
CA VAL A 167 -0.22 12.30 1.02
C VAL A 167 1.11 13.04 1.06
N GLU A 168 1.11 14.37 0.88
CA GLU A 168 2.33 15.19 0.94
C GLU A 168 2.99 15.13 2.30
N GLN A 169 2.21 15.27 3.40
CA GLN A 169 2.76 15.23 4.75
C GLN A 169 3.28 13.83 5.11
N ALA A 170 2.55 12.76 4.76
CA ALA A 170 3.00 11.39 4.98
C ALA A 170 4.27 11.07 4.16
N SER A 171 4.32 11.53 2.89
CA SER A 171 5.50 11.42 2.02
C SER A 171 6.70 12.13 2.63
N ALA A 172 6.51 13.35 3.13
CA ALA A 172 7.58 14.11 3.77
C ALA A 172 8.16 13.39 5.00
N GLN A 173 7.29 12.77 5.83
CA GLN A 173 7.75 11.96 6.97
C GLN A 173 8.54 10.72 6.51
N ALA A 174 8.09 10.04 5.47
CA ALA A 174 8.79 8.87 4.92
C ALA A 174 10.16 9.25 4.36
N LEU A 175 10.24 10.32 3.55
CA LEU A 175 11.50 10.81 2.97
C LEU A 175 12.47 11.35 4.01
N ALA A 176 11.98 11.99 5.06
CA ALA A 176 12.83 12.44 6.18
C ALA A 176 13.50 11.26 6.90
N ALA A 177 12.84 10.10 6.93
CA ALA A 177 13.35 8.87 7.53
C ALA A 177 14.23 8.04 6.56
N ASN A 178 13.91 8.06 5.27
CA ASN A 178 14.66 7.38 4.19
C ASN A 178 14.48 8.14 2.86
N PRO A 179 15.45 8.94 2.44
CA PRO A 179 15.36 9.74 1.21
C PRO A 179 15.33 8.91 -0.08
N PHE A 180 15.57 7.62 0.00
CA PHE A 180 15.55 6.68 -1.13
C PHE A 180 14.27 5.82 -1.19
N ALA A 181 13.35 5.97 -0.24
CA ALA A 181 12.10 5.22 -0.26
C ALA A 181 11.24 5.64 -1.47
N ILE A 182 10.80 4.65 -2.25
CA ILE A 182 9.79 4.85 -3.30
C ILE A 182 8.44 5.08 -2.61
N ARG A 183 7.72 6.13 -3.01
CA ARG A 183 6.43 6.51 -2.44
C ARG A 183 5.31 6.20 -3.41
N LEU A 184 4.34 5.42 -2.96
CA LEU A 184 3.10 5.19 -3.67
C LEU A 184 1.97 5.88 -2.91
N SER A 185 0.87 6.22 -3.59
CA SER A 185 -0.37 6.63 -2.94
C SER A 185 -1.54 5.76 -3.39
N GLY A 186 -2.37 5.37 -2.42
CA GLY A 186 -3.51 4.50 -2.66
C GLY A 186 -4.67 5.23 -3.34
N VAL A 187 -5.19 4.65 -4.43
CA VAL A 187 -6.46 5.01 -5.08
C VAL A 187 -7.35 3.77 -5.17
N SER A 188 -8.67 3.94 -5.16
CA SER A 188 -9.58 2.80 -5.16
C SER A 188 -10.83 3.05 -6.00
N THR A 189 -11.23 2.05 -6.78
CA THR A 189 -12.50 2.09 -7.53
C THR A 189 -13.74 2.13 -6.64
N ARG A 190 -13.57 1.91 -5.33
CA ARG A 190 -14.65 2.06 -4.34
C ARG A 190 -15.07 3.51 -4.14
N TYR A 191 -14.15 4.47 -4.35
CA TYR A 191 -14.36 5.89 -4.04
C TYR A 191 -14.25 6.74 -5.30
N GLY A 192 -15.25 7.61 -5.51
CA GLY A 192 -15.27 8.56 -6.62
C GLY A 192 -15.41 7.95 -8.02
N THR A 193 -15.30 8.81 -9.03
CA THR A 193 -15.22 8.43 -10.45
C THR A 193 -13.77 8.22 -10.88
N ALA A 194 -13.55 7.71 -12.10
CA ALA A 194 -12.22 7.57 -12.68
C ALA A 194 -11.49 8.93 -12.80
N GLU A 195 -12.21 9.98 -13.13
CA GLU A 195 -11.70 11.36 -13.24
C GLU A 195 -11.29 11.90 -11.87
N GLN A 196 -12.09 11.66 -10.82
CA GLN A 196 -11.76 12.06 -9.45
C GLN A 196 -10.52 11.31 -8.94
N MET A 197 -10.43 9.99 -9.20
CA MET A 197 -9.25 9.20 -8.88
C MET A 197 -8.00 9.75 -9.59
N ALA A 198 -8.12 10.10 -10.88
CA ALA A 198 -7.01 10.66 -11.65
C ALA A 198 -6.64 12.08 -11.19
N ALA A 199 -7.62 12.89 -10.81
CA ALA A 199 -7.39 14.24 -10.30
C ALA A 199 -6.55 14.20 -9.00
N VAL A 200 -6.91 13.35 -8.02
CA VAL A 200 -6.14 13.23 -6.78
C VAL A 200 -4.77 12.58 -7.02
N ALA A 201 -4.66 11.60 -7.92
CA ALA A 201 -3.39 10.97 -8.26
C ALA A 201 -2.41 11.98 -8.91
N ARG A 202 -2.89 12.81 -9.83
CA ARG A 202 -2.06 13.84 -10.49
C ARG A 202 -1.72 15.04 -9.59
N ALA A 203 -2.45 15.24 -8.50
CA ALA A 203 -2.25 16.35 -7.57
C ALA A 203 -1.11 16.13 -6.57
N VAL A 204 -0.54 14.93 -6.49
CA VAL A 204 0.49 14.57 -5.51
C VAL A 204 1.81 14.20 -6.18
N ASP A 205 2.93 14.60 -5.55
CA ASP A 205 4.28 14.21 -5.97
C ASP A 205 4.67 12.90 -5.30
N VAL A 206 4.40 11.79 -6.02
CA VAL A 206 4.75 10.43 -5.61
C VAL A 206 5.33 9.64 -6.80
N ASP A 207 5.99 8.53 -6.52
CA ASP A 207 6.66 7.73 -7.54
C ASP A 207 5.69 6.77 -8.26
N GLY A 208 4.48 6.58 -7.71
CA GLY A 208 3.47 5.71 -8.30
C GLY A 208 2.20 5.54 -7.45
N TYR A 209 1.42 4.50 -7.77
CA TYR A 209 0.08 4.34 -7.21
C TYR A 209 -0.25 2.88 -6.90
N TRP A 210 -0.95 2.67 -5.79
CA TRP A 210 -1.66 1.42 -5.55
C TRP A 210 -3.10 1.55 -6.06
N LEU A 211 -3.39 0.87 -7.18
CA LEU A 211 -4.76 0.77 -7.69
C LEU A 211 -5.47 -0.39 -6.97
N ASN A 212 -6.34 -0.06 -6.05
CA ASN A 212 -7.17 -1.01 -5.32
C ASN A 212 -8.53 -1.16 -6.00
N VAL A 213 -8.88 -2.40 -6.41
CA VAL A 213 -10.16 -2.77 -7.03
C VAL A 213 -10.86 -3.79 -6.12
N PRO A 214 -11.51 -3.33 -5.03
CA PRO A 214 -11.98 -4.20 -3.97
C PRO A 214 -13.36 -4.82 -4.23
N GLY A 215 -13.68 -5.83 -3.42
CA GLY A 215 -15.01 -6.39 -3.24
C GLY A 215 -15.34 -7.58 -4.13
N PRO A 216 -16.52 -8.18 -3.90
CA PRO A 216 -16.98 -9.35 -4.64
C PRO A 216 -17.44 -9.00 -6.07
N ASN A 217 -17.77 -7.71 -6.32
CA ASN A 217 -18.13 -7.17 -7.64
C ASN A 217 -17.16 -6.03 -7.99
N PRO A 218 -15.92 -6.35 -8.40
CA PRO A 218 -14.91 -5.35 -8.66
C PRO A 218 -15.24 -4.52 -9.90
N ASP A 219 -15.11 -3.19 -9.80
CA ASP A 219 -15.39 -2.26 -10.90
C ASP A 219 -14.15 -2.14 -11.81
N PHE A 220 -13.97 -3.13 -12.68
CA PHE A 220 -12.87 -3.12 -13.66
C PHE A 220 -13.06 -2.05 -14.74
N ALA A 221 -14.30 -1.68 -15.10
CA ALA A 221 -14.55 -0.62 -16.07
C ALA A 221 -13.99 0.72 -15.56
N LYS A 222 -14.24 1.05 -14.29
CA LYS A 222 -13.68 2.24 -13.68
C LYS A 222 -12.15 2.17 -13.56
N ALA A 223 -11.59 1.00 -13.24
CA ALA A 223 -10.15 0.82 -13.19
C ALA A 223 -9.48 1.06 -14.55
N VAL A 224 -10.07 0.56 -15.64
CA VAL A 224 -9.60 0.78 -17.01
C VAL A 224 -9.70 2.27 -17.37
N ALA A 225 -10.86 2.91 -17.12
CA ALA A 225 -11.04 4.34 -17.41
C ALA A 225 -10.01 5.20 -16.63
N PHE A 226 -9.77 4.90 -15.37
CA PHE A 226 -8.73 5.56 -14.58
C PHE A 226 -7.33 5.41 -15.21
N LEU A 227 -6.94 4.20 -15.57
CA LEU A 227 -5.64 3.94 -16.19
C LEU A 227 -5.51 4.62 -17.57
N GLN A 228 -6.59 4.69 -18.37
CA GLN A 228 -6.61 5.43 -19.63
C GLN A 228 -6.33 6.92 -19.41
N ILE A 229 -6.98 7.52 -18.40
CA ILE A 229 -6.75 8.93 -18.04
C ILE A 229 -5.30 9.15 -17.58
N MET A 230 -4.74 8.22 -16.80
CA MET A 230 -3.36 8.32 -16.30
C MET A 230 -2.30 8.11 -17.38
N ALA A 231 -2.65 7.44 -18.49
CA ALA A 231 -1.76 7.19 -19.63
C ALA A 231 -1.73 8.34 -20.65
N ALA A 232 -2.79 9.16 -20.67
CA ALA A 232 -2.93 10.34 -21.56
C ALA A 232 -2.11 11.53 -21.03
#